data_5c96c8a2ac59bb89b987339651c4eb36
#
_entry.id   5c96c8a2ac59bb89b987339651c4eb36
#
_cell.length_a   1.000
_cell.length_b   1.000
_cell.length_c   1.000
_cell.angle_alpha   90.00
_cell.angle_beta   90.00
_cell.angle_gamma   90.00
#
_symmetry.space_group_name_H-M   'P 1'
#
loop_
_entity.id
_entity.type
_entity.pdbx_description
1 polymer ?
#
loop_
_entity_poly.entity_id
_entity_poly.type
_entity_poly.pdbx_seq_one_letter_code
_entity_poly.pdbx_strand_id
1 'polypeptide(L)'
;MGEREWRPERGEGGGGAGTAGWGTGGVVDSPPVPRIAIGSDHAGYELKQHFVALLTAQGHEVLDLGTDSTESVDYVEYCANVGRAVRDGRADLGIVLGGSGQGEQLAANKVRGVRAALCNDLYTARMARAHNDANVLSMGARVVGVGLAEEILATFLSTPFEGGRHLRRVQQLMALEQEF
;
A
#
# COMPACT_ATOMS: atom_id res chain seq x y z
N MET A 1 -42.83 -13.39 22.76
CA MET A 1 -43.74 -12.37 22.22
C MET A 1 -43.68 -11.18 23.15
N GLY A 2 -43.23 -10.03 22.69
CA GLY A 2 -43.09 -8.80 23.44
C GLY A 2 -42.26 -7.81 22.63
N GLU A 3 -42.92 -7.16 21.65
CA GLU A 3 -42.36 -6.04 20.89
C GLU A 3 -42.17 -4.86 21.84
N ARG A 4 -40.93 -4.34 21.93
CA ARG A 4 -40.67 -3.08 22.63
C ARG A 4 -40.56 -1.97 21.57
N GLU A 5 -41.60 -1.13 21.50
CA GLU A 5 -41.64 0.11 20.77
C GLU A 5 -40.58 1.07 21.31
N TRP A 6 -39.73 1.55 20.38
CA TRP A 6 -38.80 2.65 20.64
C TRP A 6 -39.54 3.99 20.54
N ARG A 7 -39.51 4.83 21.63
CA ARG A 7 -40.02 6.21 21.63
C ARG A 7 -38.87 7.20 21.80
N PRO A 8 -38.74 8.23 20.95
CA PRO A 8 -37.76 9.29 21.14
C PRO A 8 -38.25 10.31 22.20
N GLU A 9 -37.42 10.59 23.21
CA GLU A 9 -37.63 11.69 24.14
C GLU A 9 -37.40 13.04 23.49
N ARG A 10 -38.35 13.95 23.65
CA ARG A 10 -38.25 15.37 23.25
C ARG A 10 -37.68 16.15 24.46
N GLY A 11 -36.43 16.62 24.32
CA GLY A 11 -35.84 17.59 25.23
C GLY A 11 -36.07 19.01 24.74
N GLU A 12 -36.68 19.82 25.55
CA GLU A 12 -37.00 21.23 25.35
C GLU A 12 -35.78 22.17 25.47
N GLY A 13 -35.89 23.25 24.79
CA GLY A 13 -35.01 24.34 24.52
C GLY A 13 -34.29 25.06 25.66
N GLY A 14 -33.23 25.74 25.25
CA GLY A 14 -32.52 26.74 26.01
C GLY A 14 -31.66 27.55 25.08
N GLY A 15 -32.11 28.75 24.73
CA GLY A 15 -31.38 29.68 23.88
C GLY A 15 -30.17 30.29 24.61
N GLY A 16 -29.06 30.39 23.89
CA GLY A 16 -27.88 31.13 24.26
C GLY A 16 -27.14 31.55 23.01
N ALA A 17 -27.33 32.83 22.60
CA ALA A 17 -26.57 33.45 21.52
C ALA A 17 -25.13 33.68 22.00
N GLY A 18 -24.23 32.76 21.68
CA GLY A 18 -22.79 32.94 21.82
C GLY A 18 -22.18 33.23 20.44
N THR A 19 -21.62 34.44 20.27
CA THR A 19 -20.83 34.80 19.11
C THR A 19 -19.58 33.92 19.05
N ALA A 20 -19.63 32.88 18.24
CA ALA A 20 -18.49 32.04 17.98
C ALA A 20 -17.51 32.81 17.08
N GLY A 21 -16.40 33.22 17.68
CA GLY A 21 -15.24 33.68 16.92
C GLY A 21 -14.76 32.61 15.98
N TRP A 22 -14.62 32.96 14.72
CA TRP A 22 -14.00 32.11 13.70
C TRP A 22 -12.53 31.97 14.06
N GLY A 23 -12.19 30.86 14.74
CA GLY A 23 -10.80 30.46 14.99
C GLY A 23 -10.10 30.27 13.64
N THR A 24 -8.98 30.95 13.49
CA THR A 24 -8.04 30.77 12.38
C THR A 24 -7.77 29.29 12.20
N GLY A 25 -8.18 28.74 11.04
CA GLY A 25 -8.03 27.33 10.72
C GLY A 25 -6.58 26.89 10.91
N GLY A 26 -6.37 26.04 11.91
CA GLY A 26 -5.13 25.29 12.03
C GLY A 26 -4.97 24.48 10.74
N VAL A 27 -3.81 24.62 10.10
CA VAL A 27 -3.39 23.73 9.02
C VAL A 27 -3.43 22.32 9.61
N VAL A 28 -4.41 21.51 9.24
CA VAL A 28 -4.39 20.10 9.54
C VAL A 28 -3.23 19.52 8.70
N ASP A 29 -2.12 19.23 9.37
CA ASP A 29 -1.00 18.51 8.73
C ASP A 29 -1.57 17.22 8.17
N SER A 30 -1.72 17.18 6.85
CA SER A 30 -2.03 15.93 6.16
C SER A 30 -0.90 14.94 6.48
N PRO A 31 -1.20 13.67 6.76
CA PRO A 31 -0.14 12.70 6.99
C PRO A 31 0.83 12.75 5.82
N PRO A 32 2.15 12.64 6.08
CA PRO A 32 3.15 12.71 5.03
C PRO A 32 2.85 11.66 3.95
N VAL A 33 2.90 12.10 2.71
CA VAL A 33 2.70 11.22 1.55
C VAL A 33 3.86 10.24 1.50
N PRO A 34 3.62 8.90 1.46
CA PRO A 34 4.69 7.93 1.54
C PRO A 34 5.64 8.01 0.34
N ARG A 35 6.93 7.80 0.59
CA ARG A 35 7.97 7.59 -0.44
C ARG A 35 7.83 6.17 -0.98
N ILE A 36 7.88 5.99 -2.29
CA ILE A 36 7.61 4.73 -2.95
C ILE A 36 8.79 4.30 -3.81
N ALA A 37 9.35 3.12 -3.54
CA ALA A 37 10.28 2.46 -4.46
C ALA A 37 9.48 1.60 -5.42
N ILE A 38 9.77 1.69 -6.72
CA ILE A 38 9.13 0.88 -7.75
C ILE A 38 10.17 0.20 -8.63
N GLY A 39 9.92 -1.07 -8.97
CA GLY A 39 10.79 -1.84 -9.86
C GLY A 39 10.00 -2.79 -10.75
N SER A 40 10.56 -3.08 -11.90
CA SER A 40 9.98 -4.07 -12.83
C SER A 40 11.06 -4.69 -13.70
N ASP A 41 10.74 -5.85 -14.29
CA ASP A 41 11.37 -6.33 -15.50
C ASP A 41 10.73 -5.71 -16.76
N HIS A 42 11.13 -6.19 -17.92
CA HIS A 42 10.60 -5.76 -19.22
C HIS A 42 9.08 -6.00 -19.37
N ALA A 43 8.52 -7.05 -18.73
CA ALA A 43 7.10 -7.36 -18.84
C ALA A 43 6.23 -6.41 -18.00
N GLY A 44 6.80 -5.83 -16.93
CA GLY A 44 6.15 -4.85 -16.08
C GLY A 44 6.48 -3.39 -16.46
N TYR A 45 7.34 -3.17 -17.45
CA TYR A 45 7.90 -1.84 -17.76
C TYR A 45 6.82 -0.78 -18.04
N GLU A 46 5.88 -1.06 -18.95
CA GLU A 46 4.85 -0.08 -19.33
C GLU A 46 3.95 0.27 -18.13
N LEU A 47 3.55 -0.72 -17.33
CA LEU A 47 2.76 -0.49 -16.13
C LEU A 47 3.56 0.29 -15.06
N LYS A 48 4.88 0.02 -14.96
CA LYS A 48 5.78 0.79 -14.10
C LYS A 48 5.82 2.26 -14.49
N GLN A 49 6.02 2.56 -15.78
CA GLN A 49 6.05 3.93 -16.26
C GLN A 49 4.73 4.66 -15.99
N HIS A 50 3.61 3.97 -16.19
CA HIS A 50 2.29 4.50 -15.88
C HIS A 50 2.17 4.83 -14.39
N PHE A 51 2.58 3.94 -13.50
CA PHE A 51 2.52 4.17 -12.05
C PHE A 51 3.49 5.25 -11.57
N VAL A 52 4.68 5.35 -12.14
CA VAL A 52 5.62 6.45 -11.84
C VAL A 52 4.97 7.79 -12.13
N ALA A 53 4.34 7.95 -13.32
CA ALA A 53 3.65 9.17 -13.68
C ALA A 53 2.46 9.47 -12.75
N LEU A 54 1.62 8.46 -12.46
CA LEU A 54 0.45 8.58 -11.59
C LEU A 54 0.84 8.99 -10.16
N LEU A 55 1.80 8.29 -9.56
CA LEU A 55 2.25 8.54 -8.19
C LEU A 55 2.92 9.90 -8.04
N THR A 56 3.74 10.30 -9.03
CA THR A 56 4.36 11.63 -9.05
C THR A 56 3.30 12.72 -9.14
N ALA A 57 2.28 12.55 -9.97
CA ALA A 57 1.16 13.49 -10.08
C ALA A 57 0.34 13.58 -8.77
N GLN A 58 0.31 12.52 -7.96
CA GLN A 58 -0.32 12.49 -6.63
C GLN A 58 0.59 13.05 -5.51
N GLY A 59 1.80 13.48 -5.84
CA GLY A 59 2.74 14.11 -4.90
C GLY A 59 3.64 13.13 -4.14
N HIS A 60 3.68 11.84 -4.53
CA HIS A 60 4.63 10.90 -3.97
C HIS A 60 6.06 11.16 -4.45
N GLU A 61 7.04 10.96 -3.58
CA GLU A 61 8.43 10.78 -3.98
C GLU A 61 8.61 9.36 -4.49
N VAL A 62 8.98 9.21 -5.77
CA VAL A 62 9.10 7.90 -6.43
C VAL A 62 10.56 7.59 -6.74
N LEU A 63 11.06 6.49 -6.20
CA LEU A 63 12.38 5.93 -6.49
C LEU A 63 12.21 4.79 -7.51
N ASP A 64 12.45 5.09 -8.79
CA ASP A 64 12.42 4.08 -9.86
C ASP A 64 13.73 3.27 -9.86
N LEU A 65 13.61 1.96 -9.58
CA LEU A 65 14.69 0.98 -9.51
C LEU A 65 14.51 -0.15 -10.55
N GLY A 66 13.54 -0.02 -11.46
CA GLY A 66 13.24 -1.00 -12.49
C GLY A 66 14.07 -0.82 -13.77
N THR A 67 13.81 -1.72 -14.75
CA THR A 67 14.39 -1.56 -16.09
C THR A 67 13.90 -0.28 -16.77
N ASP A 68 14.67 0.23 -17.69
CA ASP A 68 14.40 1.45 -18.48
C ASP A 68 13.88 1.13 -19.89
N SER A 69 13.68 -0.15 -20.24
CA SER A 69 13.22 -0.56 -21.56
C SER A 69 12.35 -1.81 -21.53
N THR A 70 11.79 -2.15 -22.70
CA THR A 70 11.04 -3.39 -22.95
C THR A 70 11.93 -4.57 -23.36
N GLU A 71 13.25 -4.39 -23.41
CA GLU A 71 14.17 -5.48 -23.70
C GLU A 71 14.23 -6.48 -22.54
N SER A 72 14.34 -7.76 -22.87
CA SER A 72 14.29 -8.85 -21.89
C SER A 72 15.42 -8.74 -20.87
N VAL A 73 15.05 -8.66 -19.59
CA VAL A 73 15.96 -8.63 -18.44
C VAL A 73 15.45 -9.53 -17.33
N ASP A 74 16.34 -9.94 -16.43
CA ASP A 74 16.01 -10.71 -15.26
C ASP A 74 15.40 -9.83 -14.15
N TYR A 75 14.25 -10.22 -13.61
CA TYR A 75 13.50 -9.44 -12.60
C TYR A 75 14.15 -9.45 -11.20
N VAL A 76 14.95 -10.47 -10.88
CA VAL A 76 15.37 -10.80 -9.51
C VAL A 76 16.03 -9.61 -8.80
N GLU A 77 17.04 -9.01 -9.44
CA GLU A 77 17.80 -7.92 -8.81
C GLU A 77 16.98 -6.62 -8.71
N TYR A 78 16.17 -6.31 -9.72
CA TYR A 78 15.28 -5.14 -9.66
C TYR A 78 14.29 -5.23 -8.49
N CYS A 79 13.67 -6.39 -8.29
CA CYS A 79 12.71 -6.61 -7.20
C CYS A 79 13.39 -6.65 -5.83
N ALA A 80 14.58 -7.26 -5.74
CA ALA A 80 15.36 -7.25 -4.51
C ALA A 80 15.83 -5.82 -4.13
N ASN A 81 16.16 -4.96 -5.11
CA ASN A 81 16.54 -3.58 -4.87
C ASN A 81 15.38 -2.73 -4.32
N VAL A 82 14.15 -2.97 -4.77
CA VAL A 82 12.95 -2.38 -4.16
C VAL A 82 12.84 -2.82 -2.69
N GLY A 83 12.97 -4.11 -2.43
CA GLY A 83 12.95 -4.64 -1.06
C GLY A 83 14.03 -4.01 -0.16
N ARG A 84 15.26 -3.87 -0.67
CA ARG A 84 16.37 -3.21 0.05
C ARG A 84 16.06 -1.73 0.31
N ALA A 85 15.45 -1.02 -0.65
CA ALA A 85 15.06 0.37 -0.46
C ALA A 85 14.05 0.55 0.68
N VAL A 86 13.08 -0.36 0.78
CA VAL A 86 12.10 -0.37 1.89
C VAL A 86 12.77 -0.74 3.21
N ARG A 87 13.57 -1.81 3.25
CA ARG A 87 14.31 -2.22 4.45
C ARG A 87 15.20 -1.11 5.01
N ASP A 88 15.91 -0.40 4.14
CA ASP A 88 16.89 0.62 4.51
C ASP A 88 16.24 1.99 4.80
N GLY A 89 14.90 2.08 4.75
CA GLY A 89 14.15 3.30 5.00
C GLY A 89 14.32 4.38 3.92
N ARG A 90 14.79 4.02 2.72
CA ARG A 90 14.84 4.92 1.55
C ARG A 90 13.47 5.10 0.91
N ALA A 91 12.58 4.13 1.09
CA ALA A 91 11.18 4.19 0.74
C ALA A 91 10.32 3.63 1.88
N ASP A 92 9.10 4.12 2.00
CA ASP A 92 8.16 3.66 3.02
C ASP A 92 7.38 2.42 2.53
N LEU A 93 7.12 2.35 1.23
CA LEU A 93 6.47 1.23 0.55
C LEU A 93 7.19 0.89 -0.75
N GLY A 94 7.04 -0.36 -1.19
CA GLY A 94 7.59 -0.84 -2.46
C GLY A 94 6.50 -1.34 -3.42
N ILE A 95 6.81 -1.30 -4.72
CA ILE A 95 5.99 -1.87 -5.78
C ILE A 95 6.92 -2.67 -6.71
N VAL A 96 6.58 -3.92 -6.98
CA VAL A 96 7.31 -4.78 -7.92
C VAL A 96 6.34 -5.30 -8.99
N LEU A 97 6.71 -5.13 -10.25
CA LEU A 97 5.87 -5.43 -11.40
C LEU A 97 6.61 -6.34 -12.37
N GLY A 98 5.90 -7.32 -12.90
CA GLY A 98 6.40 -8.20 -13.95
C GLY A 98 5.26 -8.84 -14.71
N GLY A 99 5.51 -9.95 -15.40
CA GLY A 99 4.47 -10.60 -16.19
C GLY A 99 3.32 -11.14 -15.37
N SER A 100 3.62 -11.88 -14.29
CA SER A 100 2.64 -12.50 -13.39
C SER A 100 2.65 -11.95 -11.96
N GLY A 101 3.72 -11.25 -11.57
CA GLY A 101 3.95 -10.81 -10.20
C GLY A 101 4.50 -11.91 -9.27
N GLN A 102 4.54 -13.16 -9.71
CA GLN A 102 4.91 -14.30 -8.85
C GLN A 102 6.40 -14.28 -8.49
N GLY A 103 7.26 -14.27 -9.49
CA GLY A 103 8.72 -14.23 -9.28
C GLY A 103 9.16 -12.95 -8.60
N GLU A 104 8.54 -11.85 -8.94
CA GLU A 104 8.78 -10.52 -8.38
C GLU A 104 8.49 -10.51 -6.87
N GLN A 105 7.36 -11.08 -6.46
CA GLN A 105 7.03 -11.26 -5.04
C GLN A 105 8.06 -12.14 -4.32
N LEU A 106 8.42 -13.29 -4.92
CA LEU A 106 9.38 -14.21 -4.33
C LEU A 106 10.75 -13.54 -4.14
N ALA A 107 11.23 -12.80 -5.14
CA ALA A 107 12.50 -12.09 -5.08
C ALA A 107 12.50 -11.01 -3.99
N ALA A 108 11.45 -10.19 -3.93
CA ALA A 108 11.32 -9.16 -2.90
C ALA A 108 11.30 -9.76 -1.50
N ASN A 109 10.59 -10.87 -1.27
CA ASN A 109 10.51 -11.57 0.02
C ASN A 109 11.82 -12.26 0.46
N LYS A 110 12.84 -12.36 -0.41
CA LYS A 110 14.18 -12.80 0.01
C LYS A 110 14.96 -11.72 0.75
N VAL A 111 14.48 -10.49 0.75
CA VAL A 111 15.08 -9.40 1.53
C VAL A 111 14.44 -9.36 2.91
N ARG A 112 15.26 -9.49 3.96
CA ARG A 112 14.78 -9.43 5.36
C ARG A 112 14.01 -8.14 5.61
N GLY A 113 12.90 -8.22 6.36
CA GLY A 113 12.02 -7.09 6.65
C GLY A 113 10.96 -6.83 5.57
N VAL A 114 11.04 -7.51 4.45
CA VAL A 114 10.06 -7.38 3.37
C VAL A 114 8.90 -8.36 3.53
N ARG A 115 7.70 -7.85 3.41
CA ARG A 115 6.44 -8.60 3.33
C ARG A 115 5.76 -8.24 2.01
N ALA A 116 6.26 -8.82 0.92
CA ALA A 116 5.70 -8.61 -0.40
C ALA A 116 4.46 -9.49 -0.60
N ALA A 117 3.37 -8.88 -1.03
CA ALA A 117 2.11 -9.54 -1.31
C ALA A 117 1.76 -9.43 -2.79
N LEU A 118 1.46 -10.56 -3.43
CA LEU A 118 0.90 -10.60 -4.78
C LEU A 118 -0.59 -10.25 -4.71
N CYS A 119 -0.97 -9.16 -5.35
CA CYS A 119 -2.34 -8.67 -5.37
C CYS A 119 -2.79 -8.44 -6.82
N ASN A 120 -3.71 -9.26 -7.29
CA ASN A 120 -4.33 -9.13 -8.61
C ASN A 120 -5.83 -8.78 -8.50
N ASP A 121 -6.30 -8.42 -7.30
CA ASP A 121 -7.64 -7.97 -7.00
C ASP A 121 -7.66 -7.06 -5.77
N LEU A 122 -8.80 -6.36 -5.56
CA LEU A 122 -8.96 -5.38 -4.47
C LEU A 122 -9.01 -6.04 -3.09
N TYR A 123 -9.53 -7.27 -2.99
CA TYR A 123 -9.63 -7.95 -1.70
C TYR A 123 -8.24 -8.34 -1.19
N THR A 124 -7.42 -8.95 -2.05
CA THR A 124 -6.04 -9.33 -1.68
C THR A 124 -5.18 -8.11 -1.37
N ALA A 125 -5.33 -7.00 -2.10
CA ALA A 125 -4.63 -5.74 -1.81
C ALA A 125 -5.00 -5.18 -0.43
N ARG A 126 -6.30 -5.15 -0.11
CA ARG A 126 -6.77 -4.71 1.20
C ARG A 126 -6.26 -5.60 2.32
N MET A 127 -6.39 -6.93 2.18
CA MET A 127 -5.96 -7.86 3.22
C MET A 127 -4.45 -7.89 3.41
N ALA A 128 -3.67 -7.69 2.35
CA ALA A 128 -2.22 -7.56 2.43
C ALA A 128 -1.81 -6.46 3.40
N ARG A 129 -2.46 -5.30 3.33
CA ARG A 129 -2.21 -4.18 4.25
C ARG A 129 -2.88 -4.37 5.60
N ALA A 130 -4.20 -4.59 5.63
CA ALA A 130 -4.97 -4.63 6.86
C ALA A 130 -4.51 -5.75 7.82
N HIS A 131 -4.19 -6.92 7.31
CA HIS A 131 -3.89 -8.09 8.13
C HIS A 131 -2.40 -8.44 8.21
N ASN A 132 -1.63 -8.19 7.15
CA ASN A 132 -0.22 -8.63 7.06
C ASN A 132 0.77 -7.49 7.13
N ASP A 133 0.29 -6.25 7.18
CA ASP A 133 1.14 -5.05 7.10
C ASP A 133 2.16 -5.19 5.97
N ALA A 134 1.71 -5.67 4.80
CA ALA A 134 2.58 -5.85 3.65
C ALA A 134 3.17 -4.50 3.25
N ASN A 135 4.49 -4.45 3.11
CA ASN A 135 5.22 -3.23 2.76
C ASN A 135 5.68 -3.19 1.31
N VAL A 136 5.44 -4.27 0.54
CA VAL A 136 5.69 -4.32 -0.89
C VAL A 136 4.47 -4.94 -1.60
N LEU A 137 3.95 -4.22 -2.58
CA LEU A 137 2.92 -4.69 -3.51
C LEU A 137 3.58 -5.38 -4.69
N SER A 138 3.14 -6.59 -5.02
CA SER A 138 3.51 -7.25 -6.28
C SER A 138 2.28 -7.39 -7.18
N MET A 139 2.46 -7.21 -8.49
CA MET A 139 1.35 -7.26 -9.45
C MET A 139 1.82 -7.79 -10.81
N GLY A 140 0.93 -8.52 -11.49
CA GLY A 140 1.18 -9.05 -12.83
C GLY A 140 0.62 -8.15 -13.92
N ALA A 141 1.47 -7.49 -14.70
CA ALA A 141 1.07 -6.60 -15.79
C ALA A 141 0.36 -7.34 -16.95
N ARG A 142 0.54 -8.66 -17.05
CA ARG A 142 -0.20 -9.51 -18.01
C ARG A 142 -1.47 -10.14 -17.43
N VAL A 143 -1.74 -9.90 -16.13
CA VAL A 143 -2.87 -10.47 -15.40
C VAL A 143 -3.96 -9.44 -15.19
N VAL A 144 -3.57 -8.20 -14.85
CA VAL A 144 -4.51 -7.12 -14.56
C VAL A 144 -4.46 -6.04 -15.64
N GLY A 145 -5.63 -5.53 -16.03
CA GLY A 145 -5.72 -4.34 -16.87
C GLY A 145 -5.40 -3.07 -16.10
N VAL A 146 -4.95 -2.02 -16.80
CA VAL A 146 -4.44 -0.77 -16.18
C VAL A 146 -5.44 -0.17 -15.19
N GLY A 147 -6.74 -0.07 -15.52
CA GLY A 147 -7.73 0.49 -14.61
C GLY A 147 -7.85 -0.29 -13.30
N LEU A 148 -7.90 -1.63 -13.36
CA LEU A 148 -7.91 -2.45 -12.15
C LEU A 148 -6.59 -2.33 -11.37
N ALA A 149 -5.47 -2.22 -12.06
CA ALA A 149 -4.16 -2.05 -11.45
C ALA A 149 -4.07 -0.73 -10.65
N GLU A 150 -4.65 0.37 -11.14
CA GLU A 150 -4.77 1.64 -10.43
C GLU A 150 -5.63 1.51 -9.16
N GLU A 151 -6.77 0.81 -9.22
CA GLU A 151 -7.62 0.59 -8.07
C GLU A 151 -6.96 -0.30 -7.01
N ILE A 152 -6.21 -1.34 -7.43
CA ILE A 152 -5.40 -2.18 -6.53
C ILE A 152 -4.33 -1.33 -5.84
N LEU A 153 -3.60 -0.52 -6.59
CA LEU A 153 -2.58 0.39 -6.06
C LEU A 153 -3.19 1.36 -5.04
N ALA A 154 -4.27 2.04 -5.38
CA ALA A 154 -4.97 2.97 -4.49
C ALA A 154 -5.46 2.27 -3.21
N THR A 155 -6.02 1.05 -3.34
CA THR A 155 -6.46 0.24 -2.20
C THR A 155 -5.28 -0.12 -1.30
N PHE A 156 -4.15 -0.55 -1.87
CA PHE A 156 -2.95 -0.89 -1.11
C PHE A 156 -2.40 0.33 -0.36
N LEU A 157 -2.28 1.49 -1.02
CA LEU A 157 -1.72 2.70 -0.42
C LEU A 157 -2.62 3.30 0.68
N SER A 158 -3.93 3.20 0.55
CA SER A 158 -4.89 3.82 1.47
C SER A 158 -5.32 2.93 2.64
N THR A 159 -5.06 1.61 2.59
CA THR A 159 -5.50 0.69 3.64
C THR A 159 -4.54 0.71 4.83
N PRO A 160 -4.98 1.08 6.04
CA PRO A 160 -4.17 1.03 7.24
C PRO A 160 -4.03 -0.41 7.76
N PHE A 161 -2.97 -0.67 8.54
CA PHE A 161 -2.83 -1.92 9.28
C PHE A 161 -3.80 -1.94 10.47
N GLU A 162 -4.56 -3.02 10.64
CA GLU A 162 -5.55 -3.16 11.71
C GLU A 162 -4.94 -3.44 13.10
N GLY A 163 -3.68 -3.89 13.16
CA GLY A 163 -3.04 -4.22 14.43
C GLY A 163 -3.72 -5.39 15.17
N GLY A 164 -3.90 -5.27 16.49
CA GLY A 164 -4.60 -6.25 17.30
C GLY A 164 -4.06 -7.68 17.16
N ARG A 165 -4.95 -8.64 16.87
CA ARG A 165 -4.57 -10.06 16.65
C ARG A 165 -3.61 -10.25 15.47
N HIS A 166 -3.61 -9.33 14.49
CA HIS A 166 -2.76 -9.41 13.32
C HIS A 166 -1.32 -9.02 13.65
N LEU A 167 -1.10 -8.07 14.57
CA LEU A 167 0.23 -7.66 15.01
C LEU A 167 1.06 -8.86 15.51
N ARG A 168 0.48 -9.70 16.38
CA ARG A 168 1.17 -10.90 16.88
C ARG A 168 1.58 -11.84 15.74
N ARG A 169 0.73 -12.02 14.72
CA ARG A 169 1.03 -12.89 13.58
C ARG A 169 2.13 -12.33 12.71
N VAL A 170 2.12 -11.01 12.47
CA VAL A 170 3.20 -10.33 11.75
C VAL A 170 4.53 -10.47 12.52
N GLN A 171 4.51 -10.30 13.84
CA GLN A 171 5.72 -10.50 14.67
C GLN A 171 6.24 -11.94 14.60
N GLN A 172 5.35 -12.95 14.61
CA GLN A 172 5.74 -14.36 14.45
C GLN A 172 6.34 -14.61 13.05
N LEU A 173 5.73 -14.04 12.00
CA LEU A 173 6.26 -14.13 10.64
C LEU A 173 7.67 -13.53 10.54
N MET A 174 7.87 -12.34 11.12
CA MET A 174 9.18 -11.67 11.12
C MET A 174 10.23 -12.42 11.96
N ALA A 175 9.82 -13.14 13.02
CA ALA A 175 10.74 -13.95 13.82
C ALA A 175 11.36 -15.11 13.04
N LEU A 176 10.67 -15.65 12.02
CA LEU A 176 11.22 -16.71 11.17
C LEU A 176 12.46 -16.27 10.39
N GLU A 177 12.64 -14.97 10.15
CA GLU A 177 13.85 -14.46 9.48
C GLU A 177 15.11 -14.61 10.32
N GLN A 178 14.99 -14.86 11.63
CA GLN A 178 16.12 -15.07 12.54
C GLN A 178 16.65 -16.51 12.47
N GLU A 179 15.89 -17.43 11.86
CA GLU A 179 16.26 -18.84 11.77
C GLU A 179 17.25 -19.14 10.62
N PHE A 180 17.51 -18.14 9.76
CA PHE A 180 18.36 -18.23 8.56
C PHE A 180 19.40 -17.07 8.53
#